data_7f3ed1cf9dc97d30e0c28a9b7f145664
#
_entry.id   7f3ed1cf9dc97d30e0c28a9b7f145664
#
_cell.length_a   1.000
_cell.length_b   1.000
_cell.length_c   1.000
_cell.angle_alpha   90.00
_cell.angle_beta   90.00
_cell.angle_gamma   90.00
#
_symmetry.space_group_name_H-M   'P 1'
#
loop_
_entity.id
_entity.type
_entity.pdbx_description
1 polymer ?
#
loop_
_entity_poly.entity_id
_entity_poly.type
_entity_poly.pdbx_seq_one_letter_code
_entity_poly.pdbx_strand_id
1 'polypeptide(L)'
;MSRDRAGVDAEDLLGSRGRIRVLRVLAESGELNISEVTRRTGMNYTSVERHLERLKEMGLLAEKRYGKIRIFEATFKTVTIRFERGRGVRVESEILDRAST
;
A
#
# COMPACT_ATOMS: atom_id res chain seq x y z
N MET A 1 16.84 -2.31 -2.55
CA MET A 1 16.96 -2.89 -3.89
C MET A 1 15.63 -2.75 -4.61
N SER A 2 15.64 -2.16 -5.80
CA SER A 2 14.42 -1.99 -6.59
C SER A 2 14.11 -3.25 -7.36
N ARG A 3 12.82 -3.56 -7.48
CA ARG A 3 12.38 -4.65 -8.35
C ARG A 3 10.94 -4.39 -8.77
N ASP A 4 10.58 -4.99 -9.92
CA ASP A 4 9.21 -4.93 -10.40
C ASP A 4 8.31 -5.71 -9.46
N ARG A 5 7.11 -5.20 -9.26
CA ARG A 5 6.06 -5.90 -8.52
C ARG A 5 5.23 -6.70 -9.51
N ALA A 6 5.61 -7.96 -9.73
CA ALA A 6 4.95 -8.79 -10.73
C ALA A 6 3.46 -8.96 -10.49
N GLY A 7 3.01 -8.88 -9.24
CA GLY A 7 1.61 -9.04 -8.92
C GLY A 7 0.81 -7.74 -8.86
N VAL A 8 1.45 -6.59 -9.13
CA VAL A 8 0.76 -5.30 -9.01
C VAL A 8 0.36 -4.81 -10.39
N ASP A 9 -0.96 -4.68 -10.59
CA ASP A 9 -1.51 -4.09 -11.80
C ASP A 9 -1.58 -2.58 -11.58
N ALA A 10 -0.83 -1.82 -12.39
CA ALA A 10 -0.78 -0.37 -12.25
C ALA A 10 -2.16 0.27 -12.40
N GLU A 11 -2.99 -0.26 -13.31
CA GLU A 11 -4.32 0.30 -13.49
C GLU A 11 -5.21 0.05 -12.26
N ASP A 12 -5.09 -1.11 -11.66
CA ASP A 12 -5.82 -1.42 -10.44
C ASP A 12 -5.35 -0.50 -9.30
N LEU A 13 -4.05 -0.32 -9.16
CA LEU A 13 -3.50 0.53 -8.11
C LEU A 13 -3.92 1.98 -8.31
N LEU A 14 -3.80 2.50 -9.53
CA LEU A 14 -4.07 3.90 -9.82
C LEU A 14 -5.54 4.19 -10.11
N GLY A 15 -6.34 3.17 -10.32
CA GLY A 15 -7.73 3.33 -10.74
C GLY A 15 -8.69 3.81 -9.67
N SER A 16 -8.23 3.99 -8.45
CA SER A 16 -9.07 4.41 -7.35
C SER A 16 -8.39 5.51 -6.55
N ARG A 17 -9.02 6.68 -6.50
CA ARG A 17 -8.48 7.80 -5.70
C ARG A 17 -8.44 7.42 -4.22
N GLY A 18 -9.44 6.67 -3.76
CA GLY A 18 -9.49 6.23 -2.38
C GLY A 18 -8.34 5.30 -2.03
N ARG A 19 -8.02 4.39 -2.95
CA ARG A 19 -6.90 3.46 -2.75
C ARG A 19 -5.58 4.22 -2.63
N ILE A 20 -5.37 5.19 -3.50
CA ILE A 20 -4.16 6.02 -3.44
C ILE A 20 -4.10 6.82 -2.15
N ARG A 21 -5.26 7.33 -1.70
CA ARG A 21 -5.30 8.08 -0.44
C ARG A 21 -4.93 7.20 0.75
N VAL A 22 -5.43 5.96 0.77
CA VAL A 22 -5.08 5.00 1.82
C VAL A 22 -3.59 4.68 1.78
N LEU A 23 -3.07 4.40 0.57
CA LEU A 23 -1.64 4.10 0.44
C LEU A 23 -0.78 5.27 0.89
N ARG A 24 -1.20 6.50 0.58
CA ARG A 24 -0.45 7.69 0.97
C ARG A 24 -0.31 7.80 2.50
N VAL A 25 -1.41 7.61 3.23
CA VAL A 25 -1.32 7.75 4.68
C VAL A 25 -0.51 6.62 5.31
N LEU A 26 -0.55 5.42 4.72
CA LEU A 26 0.31 4.34 5.18
C LEU A 26 1.79 4.62 4.88
N ALA A 27 2.08 5.22 3.72
CA ALA A 27 3.44 5.61 3.39
C ALA A 27 3.95 6.68 4.36
N GLU A 28 3.10 7.63 4.73
CA GLU A 28 3.49 8.71 5.64
C GLU A 28 3.80 8.19 7.04
N SER A 29 3.02 7.23 7.52
CA SER A 29 3.10 6.78 8.90
C SER A 29 3.84 5.47 9.10
N GLY A 30 4.01 4.68 8.05
CA GLY A 30 4.62 3.38 8.15
C GLY A 30 3.63 2.29 8.54
N GLU A 31 2.92 2.46 9.64
CA GLU A 31 1.89 1.49 10.04
C GLU A 31 0.76 2.18 10.80
N LEU A 32 -0.46 1.67 10.60
CA LEU A 32 -1.67 2.23 11.22
C LEU A 32 -2.71 1.13 11.37
N ASN A 33 -3.60 1.29 12.36
CA ASN A 33 -4.78 0.43 12.43
C ASN A 33 -5.88 1.01 11.54
N ILE A 34 -6.97 0.25 11.34
CA ILE A 34 -8.02 0.65 10.40
C ILE A 34 -8.70 1.95 10.85
N SER A 35 -8.94 2.09 12.15
CA SER A 35 -9.59 3.30 12.66
C SER A 35 -8.77 4.54 12.40
N GLU A 36 -7.46 4.43 12.54
CA GLU A 36 -6.56 5.56 12.27
C GLU A 36 -6.57 5.94 10.80
N VAL A 37 -6.57 4.93 9.91
CA VAL A 37 -6.63 5.19 8.47
C VAL A 37 -7.95 5.87 8.13
N THR A 38 -9.04 5.38 8.72
CA THR A 38 -10.37 5.97 8.50
C THR A 38 -10.38 7.44 8.91
N ARG A 39 -9.84 7.73 10.09
CA ARG A 39 -9.80 9.10 10.59
C ARG A 39 -8.95 10.01 9.71
N ARG A 40 -7.79 9.53 9.29
CA ARG A 40 -6.85 10.34 8.51
C ARG A 40 -7.31 10.58 7.08
N THR A 41 -8.05 9.60 6.51
CA THR A 41 -8.50 9.73 5.12
C THR A 41 -9.87 10.40 5.02
N GLY A 42 -10.64 10.39 6.09
CA GLY A 42 -12.02 10.87 6.05
C GLY A 42 -12.96 9.93 5.31
N MET A 43 -12.51 8.73 4.98
CA MET A 43 -13.33 7.76 4.25
C MET A 43 -14.08 6.87 5.24
N ASN A 44 -15.12 6.16 4.74
CA ASN A 44 -15.83 5.26 5.63
C ASN A 44 -15.04 3.96 5.85
N TYR A 45 -15.36 3.30 6.95
CA TYR A 45 -14.62 2.12 7.41
C TYR A 45 -14.60 1.00 6.36
N THR A 46 -15.76 0.71 5.77
CA THR A 46 -15.87 -0.38 4.81
C THR A 46 -14.99 -0.16 3.58
N SER A 47 -14.98 1.08 3.07
CA SER A 47 -14.13 1.41 1.94
C SER A 47 -12.65 1.31 2.30
N VAL A 48 -12.27 1.80 3.47
CA VAL A 48 -10.89 1.72 3.95
C VAL A 48 -10.47 0.27 4.06
N GLU A 49 -11.29 -0.55 4.70
CA GLU A 49 -10.98 -1.96 4.87
C GLU A 49 -10.77 -2.65 3.53
N ARG A 50 -11.65 -2.39 2.56
CA ARG A 50 -11.52 -2.97 1.22
C ARG A 50 -10.22 -2.57 0.54
N HIS A 51 -9.85 -1.29 0.63
CA HIS A 51 -8.60 -0.82 0.03
C HIS A 51 -7.38 -1.41 0.73
N LEU A 52 -7.41 -1.51 2.06
CA LEU A 52 -6.32 -2.10 2.81
C LEU A 52 -6.12 -3.58 2.42
N GLU A 53 -7.22 -4.33 2.30
CA GLU A 53 -7.15 -5.72 1.87
C GLU A 53 -6.58 -5.84 0.47
N ARG A 54 -7.01 -4.97 -0.44
CA ARG A 54 -6.51 -5.02 -1.81
C ARG A 54 -5.02 -4.71 -1.88
N LEU A 55 -4.57 -3.69 -1.14
CA LEU A 55 -3.15 -3.33 -1.10
C LEU A 55 -2.32 -4.43 -0.46
N LYS A 56 -2.88 -5.15 0.50
CA LYS A 56 -2.22 -6.32 1.09
C LYS A 56 -2.07 -7.42 0.04
N GLU A 57 -3.12 -7.68 -0.74
CA GLU A 57 -3.05 -8.67 -1.82
C GLU A 57 -1.98 -8.31 -2.85
N MET A 58 -1.78 -7.03 -3.09
CA MET A 58 -0.74 -6.56 -4.01
C MET A 58 0.66 -6.69 -3.42
N GLY A 59 0.76 -7.02 -2.13
CA GLY A 59 2.06 -7.14 -1.47
C GLY A 59 2.62 -5.81 -0.98
N LEU A 60 1.85 -4.73 -1.08
CA LEU A 60 2.32 -3.41 -0.65
C LEU A 60 2.11 -3.17 0.85
N LEU A 61 1.20 -3.92 1.45
CA LEU A 61 0.97 -3.86 2.90
C LEU A 61 1.04 -5.26 3.50
N ALA A 62 1.46 -5.32 4.74
CA ALA A 62 1.39 -6.54 5.55
C ALA A 62 0.47 -6.25 6.73
N GLU A 63 -0.15 -7.28 7.26
CA GLU A 63 -1.08 -7.14 8.38
C GLU A 63 -0.54 -7.86 9.61
N LYS A 64 -0.66 -7.20 10.76
CA LYS A 64 -0.38 -7.79 12.07
C LYS A 64 -1.65 -7.68 12.91
N ARG A 65 -1.85 -8.63 13.80
CA ARG A 65 -3.02 -8.62 14.68
C ARG A 65 -2.59 -8.68 16.13
N TYR A 66 -3.23 -7.84 16.94
CA TYR A 66 -3.08 -7.88 18.40
C TYR A 66 -4.49 -7.94 18.97
N GLY A 67 -4.94 -9.17 19.31
CA GLY A 67 -6.32 -9.38 19.69
C GLY A 67 -7.27 -9.02 18.55
N LYS A 68 -8.13 -8.05 18.74
CA LYS A 68 -9.07 -7.60 17.72
C LYS A 68 -8.53 -6.45 16.89
N ILE A 69 -7.35 -5.95 17.22
CA ILE A 69 -6.77 -4.80 16.53
C ILE A 69 -6.01 -5.29 15.32
N ARG A 70 -6.34 -4.76 14.15
CA ARG A 70 -5.68 -5.07 12.89
C ARG A 70 -4.79 -3.89 12.50
N ILE A 71 -3.50 -4.15 12.37
CA ILE A 71 -2.52 -3.12 12.03
C ILE A 71 -1.96 -3.44 10.65
N PHE A 72 -1.97 -2.45 9.77
CA PHE A 72 -1.42 -2.58 8.43
C PHE A 72 -0.14 -1.78 8.33
N GLU A 73 0.85 -2.36 7.70
CA GLU A 73 2.20 -1.80 7.65
C GLU A 73 2.68 -1.79 6.20
N ALA A 74 3.30 -0.68 5.77
CA ALA A 74 3.91 -0.59 4.46
C ALA A 74 5.11 -1.55 4.38
N THR A 75 5.15 -2.38 3.32
CA THR A 75 6.24 -3.34 3.13
C THR A 75 7.38 -2.74 2.31
N PHE A 76 7.22 -1.52 1.85
CA PHE A 76 8.14 -0.86 0.92
C PHE A 76 8.77 0.36 1.55
N LYS A 77 9.95 0.69 1.09
CA LYS A 77 10.58 1.97 1.35
C LYS A 77 10.10 2.99 0.33
N THR A 78 10.03 2.57 -0.93
CA THR A 78 9.49 3.40 -2.02
C THR A 78 8.70 2.54 -2.98
N VAL A 79 7.71 3.17 -3.63
CA VAL A 79 6.99 2.58 -4.76
C VAL A 79 7.03 3.60 -5.89
N THR A 80 7.42 3.15 -7.07
CA THR A 80 7.53 4.01 -8.25
C THR A 80 6.66 3.46 -9.36
N ILE A 81 5.89 4.33 -9.99
CA ILE A 81 5.12 4.00 -11.18
C ILE A 81 5.84 4.63 -12.35
N ARG A 82 6.21 3.83 -13.34
CA ARG A 82 7.02 4.30 -14.46
C ARG A 82 6.29 4.04 -15.77
N PHE A 83 6.06 5.09 -16.52
CA PHE A 83 5.56 4.99 -17.89
C PHE A 83 6.72 5.19 -18.84
N GLU A 84 7.02 4.19 -19.63
CA GLU A 84 8.16 4.23 -20.54
C GLU A 84 7.71 3.96 -21.96
N ARG A 85 8.24 4.78 -22.89
CA ARG A 85 7.97 4.57 -24.31
C ARG A 85 8.48 3.17 -24.72
N GLY A 86 7.63 2.41 -25.39
CA GLY A 86 7.98 1.08 -25.87
C GLY A 86 7.78 -0.02 -24.85
N ARG A 87 7.58 0.33 -23.57
CA ARG A 87 7.40 -0.66 -22.52
C ARG A 87 6.07 -0.58 -21.82
N GLY A 88 5.38 0.58 -21.92
CA GLY A 88 4.12 0.77 -21.23
C GLY A 88 4.32 1.23 -19.81
N VAL A 89 3.78 0.50 -18.84
CA VAL A 89 3.83 0.90 -17.44
C VAL A 89 4.40 -0.22 -16.59
N ARG A 90 5.21 0.16 -15.60
CA ARG A 90 5.76 -0.78 -14.62
C ARG A 90 5.62 -0.21 -13.23
N VAL A 91 5.37 -1.10 -12.26
CA VAL A 91 5.38 -0.75 -10.84
C VAL A 91 6.63 -1.38 -10.23
N GLU A 92 7.46 -0.54 -9.63
CA GLU A 92 8.70 -0.98 -9.00
C GLU A 92 8.65 -0.61 -7.53
N SER A 93 9.30 -1.38 -6.69
CA SER A 93 9.36 -1.04 -5.28
C SER A 93 10.73 -1.36 -4.72
N GLU A 94 11.14 -0.51 -3.78
CA GLU A 94 12.31 -0.80 -2.96
C GLU A 94 11.74 -1.35 -1.65
N ILE A 95 12.11 -2.58 -1.33
CA ILE A 95 11.56 -3.27 -0.17
C ILE A 95 12.21 -2.75 1.11
N LEU A 96 11.40 -2.54 2.13
CA LEU A 96 11.90 -2.14 3.42
C LEU A 96 12.72 -3.27 4.02
N ASP A 97 13.99 -3.00 4.32
CA ASP A 97 14.87 -3.99 4.91
C ASP A 97 14.75 -3.93 6.42
N ARG A 98 13.99 -4.87 6.96
CA ARG A 98 13.74 -4.92 8.40
C ARG A 98 14.88 -5.61 9.16
N ALA A 99 15.72 -6.32 8.45
CA ALA A 99 16.82 -7.03 9.08
C ALA A 99 17.93 -6.08 9.51
N SER A 100 17.98 -4.89 8.94
CA SER A 100 19.03 -3.91 9.27
C SER A 100 18.67 -3.00 10.43
N THR A 101 17.49 -3.18 11.05
CA THR A 101 17.07 -2.32 12.17
C THR A 101 17.37 -2.93 13.54
#